data_d25d11153ad2fb2ed39d18a535e926ec
#
_entry.id   d25d11153ad2fb2ed39d18a535e926ec
#
_cell.length_a   1.000
_cell.length_b   1.000
_cell.length_c   1.000
_cell.angle_alpha   90.00
_cell.angle_beta   90.00
_cell.angle_gamma   90.00
#
_symmetry.space_group_name_H-M   'P 1'
#
loop_
_entity.id
_entity.type
_entity.pdbx_description
1 polymer ?
#
loop_
_entity_poly.entity_id
_entity_poly.type
_entity_poly.pdbx_seq_one_letter_code
_entity_poly.pdbx_strand_id
1 'polypeptide(L)'
;DDIDPAYYGEETLPECGLITPIRDIWEMPLCREALHRHLPLLGICRGLQVLNVALGGSLVQDLPSQRPDSPICHQQTQPPEVATHPVRVDAQSRFARIIGAESLMTNSHHHQAVKQLASGLTATAWAQDGVIEGAEKMDEPFCVAVQWHPERLWNQPDGTPHRALFAALVDAAKSAAV
;
A
#
# COMPACT_ATOMS: atom_id res chain seq x y z
N ASP A 1 13.64 0.95 -0.28
CA ASP A 1 14.15 0.88 -1.66
C ASP A 1 13.03 1.12 -2.64
N ASP A 2 13.30 1.82 -3.75
CA ASP A 2 12.35 2.17 -4.78
C ASP A 2 12.22 1.09 -5.85
N ILE A 3 11.09 1.07 -6.53
CA ILE A 3 10.89 0.25 -7.72
C ILE A 3 11.52 0.97 -8.91
N ASP A 4 12.26 0.26 -9.73
CA ASP A 4 12.85 0.80 -10.95
C ASP A 4 11.75 1.35 -11.87
N PRO A 5 11.77 2.66 -12.22
CA PRO A 5 10.79 3.29 -13.10
C PRO A 5 10.65 2.64 -14.48
N ALA A 6 11.65 1.91 -14.94
CA ALA A 6 11.56 1.12 -16.18
C ALA A 6 10.41 0.09 -16.15
N TYR A 7 10.00 -0.42 -14.97
CA TYR A 7 8.88 -1.35 -14.84
C TYR A 7 7.51 -0.73 -15.14
N TYR A 8 7.40 0.60 -15.08
CA TYR A 8 6.18 1.34 -15.43
C TYR A 8 6.39 2.36 -16.56
N GLY A 9 7.47 2.18 -17.35
CA GLY A 9 7.71 2.90 -18.59
C GLY A 9 8.12 4.35 -18.44
N GLU A 10 8.69 4.73 -17.30
CA GLU A 10 9.19 6.08 -17.02
C GLU A 10 10.72 6.09 -16.91
N GLU A 11 11.33 7.26 -17.18
CA GLU A 11 12.74 7.50 -16.89
C GLU A 11 12.92 7.75 -15.39
N THR A 12 14.07 7.34 -14.87
CA THR A 12 14.42 7.57 -13.46
C THR A 12 14.70 9.05 -13.20
N LEU A 13 13.93 9.66 -12.30
CA LEU A 13 14.14 11.04 -11.86
C LEU A 13 15.35 11.13 -10.91
N PRO A 14 16.00 12.31 -10.82
CA PRO A 14 17.12 12.52 -9.88
C PRO A 14 16.75 12.28 -8.41
N GLU A 15 15.49 12.52 -8.05
CA GLU A 15 14.94 12.37 -6.70
C GLU A 15 14.47 10.94 -6.40
N CYS A 16 14.48 10.03 -7.38
CA CYS A 16 14.24 8.62 -7.14
C CYS A 16 15.33 8.08 -6.20
N GLY A 17 14.90 7.31 -5.21
CA GLY A 17 15.79 6.77 -4.19
C GLY A 17 16.60 5.56 -4.66
N LEU A 18 17.07 4.77 -3.71
CA LEU A 18 17.85 3.58 -4.01
C LEU A 18 17.00 2.51 -4.70
N ILE A 19 17.36 2.16 -5.92
CA ILE A 19 16.80 1.02 -6.65
C ILE A 19 17.59 -0.23 -6.29
N THR A 20 16.88 -1.29 -5.91
CA THR A 20 17.49 -2.61 -5.65
C THR A 20 16.94 -3.63 -6.65
N PRO A 21 17.60 -3.81 -7.81
CA PRO A 21 17.06 -4.60 -8.92
C PRO A 21 16.67 -6.03 -8.56
N ILE A 22 17.40 -6.66 -7.64
CA ILE A 22 17.10 -8.03 -7.21
C ILE A 22 15.73 -8.14 -6.53
N ARG A 23 15.26 -7.09 -5.84
CA ARG A 23 13.92 -7.05 -5.26
C ARG A 23 12.86 -7.02 -6.35
N ASP A 24 13.02 -6.17 -7.36
CA ASP A 24 12.07 -6.06 -8.45
C ASP A 24 11.96 -7.38 -9.25
N ILE A 25 13.12 -8.01 -9.52
CA ILE A 25 13.21 -9.30 -10.23
C ILE A 25 12.41 -10.40 -9.49
N TRP A 26 12.38 -10.38 -8.16
CA TRP A 26 11.68 -11.39 -7.37
C TRP A 26 10.25 -10.98 -7.01
N GLU A 27 10.05 -9.75 -6.57
CA GLU A 27 8.77 -9.29 -6.02
C GLU A 27 7.69 -9.16 -7.11
N MET A 28 8.05 -8.70 -8.33
CA MET A 28 7.08 -8.57 -9.41
C MET A 28 6.50 -9.91 -9.89
N PRO A 29 7.32 -10.94 -10.21
CA PRO A 29 6.78 -12.26 -10.56
C PRO A 29 6.07 -12.94 -9.39
N LEU A 30 6.58 -12.78 -8.16
CA LEU A 30 5.95 -13.34 -6.96
C LEU A 30 4.54 -12.79 -6.76
N CYS A 31 4.36 -11.47 -6.91
CA CYS A 31 3.06 -10.83 -6.81
C CYS A 31 2.09 -11.37 -7.88
N ARG A 32 2.53 -11.44 -9.14
CA ARG A 32 1.71 -11.99 -10.24
C ARG A 32 1.34 -13.44 -10.01
N GLU A 33 2.27 -14.25 -9.56
CA GLU A 33 2.04 -15.68 -9.29
C GLU A 33 1.09 -15.88 -8.10
N ALA A 34 1.21 -15.08 -7.04
CA ALA A 34 0.28 -15.11 -5.92
C ALA A 34 -1.16 -14.82 -6.36
N LEU A 35 -1.36 -13.81 -7.20
CA LEU A 35 -2.66 -13.48 -7.80
C LEU A 35 -3.15 -14.59 -8.74
N HIS A 36 -2.27 -15.12 -9.59
CA HIS A 36 -2.63 -16.23 -10.49
C HIS A 36 -3.11 -17.47 -9.73
N ARG A 37 -2.55 -17.73 -8.56
CA ARG A 37 -2.96 -18.82 -7.67
C ARG A 37 -4.09 -18.46 -6.71
N HIS A 38 -4.64 -17.26 -6.79
CA HIS A 38 -5.66 -16.75 -5.86
C HIS A 38 -5.25 -16.84 -4.39
N LEU A 39 -3.95 -16.67 -4.11
CA LEU A 39 -3.44 -16.67 -2.75
C LEU A 39 -3.82 -15.36 -2.04
N PRO A 40 -4.25 -15.42 -0.77
CA PRO A 40 -4.48 -14.22 0.02
C PRO A 40 -3.23 -13.35 0.10
N LEU A 41 -3.37 -12.06 -0.23
CA LEU A 41 -2.27 -11.12 -0.35
C LEU A 41 -2.55 -9.86 0.47
N LEU A 42 -1.59 -9.51 1.35
CA LEU A 42 -1.53 -8.22 2.03
C LEU A 42 -0.26 -7.48 1.59
N GLY A 43 -0.43 -6.39 0.82
CA GLY A 43 0.67 -5.51 0.43
C GLY A 43 0.88 -4.41 1.48
N ILE A 44 2.12 -4.21 1.95
CA ILE A 44 2.46 -3.15 2.93
C ILE A 44 3.51 -2.24 2.32
N CYS A 45 3.25 -0.93 2.30
CA CYS A 45 4.12 0.13 1.81
C CYS A 45 4.62 -0.18 0.38
N ARG A 46 5.86 -0.59 0.21
CA ARG A 46 6.37 -1.08 -1.08
C ARG A 46 5.49 -2.20 -1.67
N GLY A 47 4.82 -3.00 -0.84
CA GLY A 47 3.90 -4.05 -1.30
C GLY A 47 2.68 -3.52 -2.08
N LEU A 48 2.13 -2.36 -1.71
CA LEU A 48 1.11 -1.66 -2.52
C LEU A 48 1.68 -1.21 -3.86
N GLN A 49 2.89 -0.66 -3.85
CA GLN A 49 3.57 -0.18 -5.05
C GLN A 49 3.89 -1.33 -6.01
N VAL A 50 4.43 -2.43 -5.50
CA VAL A 50 4.69 -3.66 -6.27
C VAL A 50 3.40 -4.20 -6.88
N LEU A 51 2.33 -4.32 -6.10
CA LEU A 51 1.02 -4.77 -6.59
C LEU A 51 0.52 -3.88 -7.73
N ASN A 52 0.60 -2.57 -7.56
CA ASN A 52 0.17 -1.60 -8.57
C ASN A 52 0.99 -1.74 -9.87
N VAL A 53 2.31 -1.74 -9.77
CA VAL A 53 3.21 -1.83 -10.94
C VAL A 53 3.12 -3.20 -11.60
N ALA A 54 3.04 -4.28 -10.83
CA ALA A 54 2.89 -5.64 -11.37
C ALA A 54 1.63 -5.81 -12.22
N LEU A 55 0.58 -5.01 -11.95
CA LEU A 55 -0.67 -4.98 -12.69
C LEU A 55 -0.76 -3.86 -13.74
N GLY A 56 0.33 -3.13 -13.98
CA GLY A 56 0.43 -2.12 -15.05
C GLY A 56 0.11 -0.68 -14.63
N GLY A 57 0.09 -0.40 -13.33
CA GLY A 57 0.02 0.97 -12.80
C GLY A 57 1.39 1.65 -12.77
N SER A 58 1.42 2.91 -12.34
CA SER A 58 2.66 3.70 -12.21
C SER A 58 2.75 4.40 -10.85
N LEU A 59 3.93 4.95 -10.56
CA LEU A 59 4.23 5.58 -9.28
C LEU A 59 4.62 7.06 -9.44
N VAL A 60 4.30 7.85 -8.44
CA VAL A 60 5.01 9.10 -8.13
C VAL A 60 6.36 8.68 -7.57
N GLN A 61 7.44 9.10 -8.23
CA GLN A 61 8.80 8.67 -7.86
C GLN A 61 9.31 9.38 -6.61
N ASP A 62 8.85 10.62 -6.38
CA ASP A 62 9.17 11.40 -5.18
C ASP A 62 8.06 12.40 -4.89
N LEU A 63 7.35 12.21 -3.79
CA LEU A 63 6.24 13.08 -3.38
C LEU A 63 6.69 14.52 -3.12
N PRO A 64 7.81 14.79 -2.40
CA PRO A 64 8.24 16.17 -2.16
C PRO A 64 8.49 16.98 -3.42
N SER A 65 9.11 16.40 -4.43
CA SER A 65 9.42 17.11 -5.68
C SER A 65 8.24 17.19 -6.65
N GLN A 66 7.42 16.13 -6.71
CA GLN A 66 6.32 16.04 -7.67
C GLN A 66 4.98 16.56 -7.12
N ARG A 67 4.86 16.73 -5.80
CA ARG A 67 3.71 17.29 -5.08
C ARG A 67 4.13 18.25 -3.97
N PRO A 68 4.87 19.32 -4.30
CA PRO A 68 5.46 20.23 -3.30
C PRO A 68 4.42 20.95 -2.43
N ASP A 69 3.18 21.06 -2.90
CA ASP A 69 2.08 21.72 -2.17
C ASP A 69 1.32 20.77 -1.24
N SER A 70 1.74 19.51 -1.11
CA SER A 70 1.10 18.58 -0.17
C SER A 70 1.25 19.07 1.28
N PRO A 71 0.15 19.15 2.04
CA PRO A 71 0.21 19.51 3.46
C PRO A 71 0.69 18.35 4.35
N ILE A 72 0.91 17.15 3.77
CA ILE A 72 1.27 15.95 4.50
C ILE A 72 2.72 15.58 4.21
N CYS A 73 3.51 15.37 5.27
CA CYS A 73 4.84 14.79 5.17
C CYS A 73 4.72 13.27 5.19
N HIS A 74 4.74 12.64 4.01
CA HIS A 74 4.65 11.18 3.89
C HIS A 74 5.93 10.44 4.30
N GLN A 75 7.02 11.15 4.50
CA GLN A 75 8.25 10.63 5.07
C GLN A 75 8.48 11.28 6.45
N GLN A 76 7.68 10.84 7.42
CA GLN A 76 7.69 11.41 8.77
C GLN A 76 9.05 11.27 9.45
N THR A 77 9.34 12.22 10.34
CA THR A 77 10.54 12.20 11.20
C THR A 77 10.29 11.56 12.57
N GLN A 78 9.02 11.37 12.94
CA GLN A 78 8.60 10.71 14.16
C GLN A 78 8.91 9.20 14.10
N PRO A 79 9.05 8.54 15.26
CA PRO A 79 9.21 7.10 15.31
C PRO A 79 8.10 6.35 14.55
N PRO A 80 8.39 5.18 13.96
CA PRO A 80 7.43 4.46 13.13
C PRO A 80 6.19 3.94 13.88
N GLU A 81 6.24 3.93 15.20
CA GLU A 81 5.11 3.59 16.08
C GLU A 81 4.15 4.76 16.31
N VAL A 82 4.46 5.95 15.77
CA VAL A 82 3.63 7.16 15.91
C VAL A 82 2.80 7.36 14.66
N ALA A 83 1.48 7.38 14.80
CA ALA A 83 0.58 7.76 13.74
C ALA A 83 0.59 9.28 13.56
N THR A 84 0.70 9.77 12.31
CA THR A 84 0.92 11.18 12.02
C THR A 84 -0.19 11.86 11.23
N HIS A 85 -0.97 11.10 10.44
CA HIS A 85 -2.06 11.68 9.68
C HIS A 85 -3.26 10.73 9.55
N PRO A 86 -4.47 11.27 9.37
CA PRO A 86 -5.65 10.47 9.12
C PRO A 86 -5.70 10.00 7.67
N VAL A 87 -6.23 8.81 7.49
CA VAL A 87 -6.61 8.23 6.20
C VAL A 87 -8.11 8.01 6.18
N ARG A 88 -8.78 8.55 5.15
CA ARG A 88 -10.20 8.30 4.88
C ARG A 88 -10.34 6.99 4.12
N VAL A 89 -11.34 6.20 4.48
CA VAL A 89 -11.62 4.89 3.89
C VAL A 89 -13.01 4.89 3.23
N ASP A 90 -13.12 4.25 2.07
CA ASP A 90 -14.41 4.02 1.44
C ASP A 90 -15.25 3.06 2.29
N ALA A 91 -16.38 3.56 2.79
CA ALA A 91 -17.31 2.83 3.65
C ALA A 91 -17.84 1.51 3.02
N GLN A 92 -17.84 1.40 1.70
CA GLN A 92 -18.33 0.22 0.98
C GLN A 92 -17.24 -0.80 0.71
N SER A 93 -15.97 -0.47 0.97
CA SER A 93 -14.83 -1.35 0.73
C SER A 93 -14.80 -2.56 1.64
N ARG A 94 -14.10 -3.61 1.22
CA ARG A 94 -13.73 -4.74 2.09
C ARG A 94 -12.85 -4.23 3.22
N PHE A 95 -11.95 -3.30 2.90
CA PHE A 95 -11.05 -2.69 3.87
C PHE A 95 -11.80 -2.05 5.03
N ALA A 96 -12.84 -1.22 4.77
CA ALA A 96 -13.67 -0.63 5.82
C ALA A 96 -14.33 -1.68 6.71
N ARG A 97 -14.81 -2.78 6.13
CA ARG A 97 -15.40 -3.90 6.89
C ARG A 97 -14.37 -4.62 7.77
N ILE A 98 -13.12 -4.76 7.29
CA ILE A 98 -12.03 -5.38 8.06
C ILE A 98 -11.67 -4.52 9.26
N ILE A 99 -11.44 -3.23 9.05
CA ILE A 99 -10.98 -2.33 10.13
C ILE A 99 -12.11 -1.82 11.03
N GLY A 100 -13.37 -1.95 10.60
CA GLY A 100 -14.55 -1.48 11.33
C GLY A 100 -14.68 0.05 11.43
N ALA A 101 -14.08 0.79 10.48
CA ALA A 101 -14.06 2.25 10.51
C ALA A 101 -13.95 2.86 9.10
N GLU A 102 -14.40 4.10 8.95
CA GLU A 102 -14.29 4.90 7.72
C GLU A 102 -13.10 5.88 7.75
N SER A 103 -12.34 5.85 8.82
CA SER A 103 -11.12 6.64 9.01
C SER A 103 -10.24 6.02 10.07
N LEU A 104 -8.92 6.12 9.91
CA LEU A 104 -7.95 5.72 10.92
C LEU A 104 -6.72 6.61 10.84
N MET A 105 -6.00 6.71 11.97
CA MET A 105 -4.69 7.37 12.01
C MET A 105 -3.60 6.42 11.56
N THR A 106 -2.67 6.87 10.71
CA THR A 106 -1.57 6.06 10.15
C THR A 106 -0.21 6.72 10.36
N ASN A 107 0.83 5.92 10.37
CA ASN A 107 2.20 6.38 10.19
C ASN A 107 2.52 6.54 8.69
N SER A 108 3.61 7.21 8.36
CA SER A 108 3.99 7.45 6.98
C SER A 108 5.52 7.45 6.82
N HIS A 109 6.04 6.45 6.13
CA HIS A 109 7.48 6.28 5.88
C HIS A 109 7.73 5.93 4.41
N HIS A 110 7.21 6.77 3.51
CA HIS A 110 7.40 6.60 2.07
C HIS A 110 7.52 7.96 1.40
N HIS A 111 8.33 8.05 0.34
CA HIS A 111 8.40 9.22 -0.53
C HIS A 111 7.83 8.92 -1.92
N GLN A 112 7.57 7.65 -2.23
CA GLN A 112 6.86 7.21 -3.42
C GLN A 112 5.40 6.92 -3.11
N ALA A 113 4.52 7.02 -4.11
CA ALA A 113 3.10 6.71 -4.00
C ALA A 113 2.51 6.24 -5.35
N VAL A 114 1.32 5.69 -5.33
CA VAL A 114 0.58 5.38 -6.55
C VAL A 114 0.29 6.66 -7.33
N LYS A 115 0.71 6.72 -8.61
CA LYS A 115 0.41 7.80 -9.58
C LYS A 115 -0.81 7.43 -10.41
N GLN A 116 -0.73 6.33 -11.12
CA GLN A 116 -1.85 5.74 -11.85
C GLN A 116 -2.16 4.37 -11.26
N LEU A 117 -3.38 4.22 -10.77
CA LEU A 117 -3.82 2.93 -10.25
C LEU A 117 -4.03 1.94 -11.42
N ALA A 118 -3.52 0.73 -11.25
CA ALA A 118 -3.65 -0.33 -12.24
C ALA A 118 -5.11 -0.71 -12.48
N SER A 119 -5.42 -1.09 -13.72
CA SER A 119 -6.73 -1.65 -14.07
C SER A 119 -6.99 -2.92 -13.25
N GLY A 120 -8.17 -3.01 -12.66
CA GLY A 120 -8.54 -4.14 -11.78
C GLY A 120 -8.20 -3.94 -10.30
N LEU A 121 -7.51 -2.86 -9.93
CA LEU A 121 -7.44 -2.38 -8.56
C LEU A 121 -8.49 -1.29 -8.32
N THR A 122 -9.01 -1.25 -7.10
CA THR A 122 -9.91 -0.19 -6.61
C THR A 122 -9.22 0.51 -5.45
N ALA A 123 -9.05 1.84 -5.55
CA ALA A 123 -8.58 2.63 -4.43
C ALA A 123 -9.65 2.66 -3.34
N THR A 124 -9.27 2.39 -2.11
CA THR A 124 -10.19 2.25 -0.98
C THR A 124 -9.81 3.11 0.22
N ALA A 125 -8.62 3.72 0.20
CA ALA A 125 -8.19 4.62 1.25
C ALA A 125 -7.33 5.77 0.69
N TRP A 126 -7.47 6.97 1.26
CA TRP A 126 -6.78 8.18 0.80
C TRP A 126 -6.35 9.07 1.97
N ALA A 127 -5.17 9.63 1.85
CA ALA A 127 -4.74 10.76 2.66
C ALA A 127 -5.49 12.05 2.26
N GLN A 128 -5.40 13.08 3.08
CA GLN A 128 -6.11 14.36 2.86
C GLN A 128 -5.66 15.07 1.56
N ASP A 129 -4.42 14.87 1.14
CA ASP A 129 -3.85 15.42 -0.10
C ASP A 129 -4.18 14.59 -1.36
N GLY A 130 -5.00 13.55 -1.19
CA GLY A 130 -5.44 12.66 -2.28
C GLY A 130 -4.46 11.56 -2.65
N VAL A 131 -3.37 11.38 -1.92
CA VAL A 131 -2.49 10.22 -2.07
C VAL A 131 -3.28 8.96 -1.75
N ILE A 132 -3.19 7.96 -2.64
CA ILE A 132 -3.80 6.64 -2.42
C ILE A 132 -3.00 5.92 -1.34
N GLU A 133 -3.68 5.66 -0.23
CA GLU A 133 -3.13 4.97 0.94
C GLU A 133 -3.58 3.52 1.05
N GLY A 134 -4.59 3.12 0.27
CA GLY A 134 -5.03 1.74 0.23
C GLY A 134 -5.73 1.39 -1.06
N ALA A 135 -5.56 0.13 -1.48
CA ALA A 135 -6.22 -0.43 -2.66
C ALA A 135 -6.58 -1.90 -2.44
N GLU A 136 -7.57 -2.35 -3.18
CA GLU A 136 -8.05 -3.73 -3.19
C GLU A 136 -8.18 -4.26 -4.61
N LYS A 137 -8.00 -5.59 -4.78
CA LYS A 137 -8.43 -6.32 -5.97
C LYS A 137 -9.70 -7.07 -5.63
N MET A 138 -10.83 -6.59 -6.17
CA MET A 138 -12.17 -7.02 -5.74
C MET A 138 -12.54 -8.44 -6.18
N ASP A 139 -12.00 -8.90 -7.29
CA ASP A 139 -12.20 -10.23 -7.87
C ASP A 139 -11.33 -11.32 -7.23
N GLU A 140 -10.48 -10.96 -6.26
CA GLU A 140 -9.70 -11.91 -5.48
C GLU A 140 -10.36 -12.21 -4.13
N PRO A 141 -10.20 -13.44 -3.59
CA PRO A 141 -10.71 -13.81 -2.27
C PRO A 141 -10.23 -12.86 -1.17
N PHE A 142 -8.94 -12.54 -1.17
CA PHE A 142 -8.34 -11.52 -0.32
C PHE A 142 -7.10 -10.93 -1.00
N CYS A 143 -7.21 -9.68 -1.44
CA CYS A 143 -6.08 -8.90 -1.91
C CYS A 143 -6.30 -7.45 -1.48
N VAL A 144 -5.59 -7.06 -0.43
CA VAL A 144 -5.64 -5.72 0.19
C VAL A 144 -4.22 -5.19 0.28
N ALA A 145 -4.04 -3.93 -0.03
CA ALA A 145 -2.73 -3.30 0.10
C ALA A 145 -2.86 -1.90 0.71
N VAL A 146 -1.90 -1.54 1.56
CA VAL A 146 -1.84 -0.27 2.28
C VAL A 146 -0.47 0.38 2.12
N GLN A 147 -0.42 1.71 2.12
CA GLN A 147 0.82 2.46 1.92
C GLN A 147 1.60 2.67 3.23
N TRP A 148 0.89 2.76 4.35
CA TRP A 148 1.51 2.87 5.67
C TRP A 148 2.03 1.53 6.20
N HIS A 149 2.59 1.54 7.43
CA HIS A 149 3.17 0.38 8.11
C HIS A 149 2.31 -0.08 9.30
N PRO A 150 1.23 -0.86 9.08
CA PRO A 150 0.36 -1.37 10.14
C PRO A 150 1.12 -2.28 11.12
N GLU A 151 2.22 -2.93 10.69
CA GLU A 151 3.06 -3.77 11.52
C GLU A 151 3.81 -2.99 12.62
N ARG A 152 3.81 -1.66 12.54
CA ARG A 152 4.36 -0.78 13.56
C ARG A 152 3.31 -0.21 14.51
N LEU A 153 2.03 -0.32 14.14
CA LEU A 153 0.91 0.28 14.87
C LEU A 153 0.03 -0.74 15.60
N TRP A 154 0.11 -2.02 15.25
CA TRP A 154 -0.81 -3.07 15.71
C TRP A 154 -0.85 -3.25 17.22
N ASN A 155 0.23 -2.94 17.95
CA ASN A 155 0.36 -3.07 19.41
C ASN A 155 0.16 -1.76 20.19
N GLN A 156 -0.13 -0.67 19.47
CA GLN A 156 -0.45 0.61 20.11
C GLN A 156 -1.87 0.59 20.74
N PRO A 157 -2.21 1.49 21.67
CA PRO A 157 -3.55 1.54 22.28
C PRO A 157 -4.68 1.54 21.25
N ASP A 158 -4.53 2.30 20.15
CA ASP A 158 -5.51 2.39 19.06
C ASP A 158 -5.21 1.44 17.90
N GLY A 159 -4.41 0.40 18.13
CA GLY A 159 -3.91 -0.51 17.11
C GLY A 159 -4.92 -1.55 16.61
N THR A 160 -6.15 -1.57 17.10
CA THR A 160 -7.17 -2.55 16.72
C THR A 160 -7.43 -2.60 15.20
N PRO A 161 -7.60 -1.48 14.47
CA PRO A 161 -7.78 -1.52 13.02
C PRO A 161 -6.59 -2.13 12.29
N HIS A 162 -5.37 -1.86 12.76
CA HIS A 162 -4.14 -2.38 12.16
C HIS A 162 -3.99 -3.89 12.38
N ARG A 163 -4.33 -4.39 13.59
CA ARG A 163 -4.38 -5.85 13.89
C ARG A 163 -5.40 -6.57 13.03
N ALA A 164 -6.53 -5.95 12.76
CA ALA A 164 -7.61 -6.55 11.98
C ALA A 164 -7.16 -6.92 10.56
N LEU A 165 -6.25 -6.16 9.94
CA LEU A 165 -5.68 -6.49 8.63
C LEU A 165 -4.94 -7.84 8.65
N PHE A 166 -4.10 -8.06 9.66
CA PHE A 166 -3.34 -9.30 9.80
C PHE A 166 -4.26 -10.48 10.14
N ALA A 167 -5.25 -10.25 11.00
CA ALA A 167 -6.25 -11.28 11.33
C ALA A 167 -7.04 -11.71 10.09
N ALA A 168 -7.49 -10.74 9.27
CA ALA A 168 -8.21 -11.02 8.03
C ALA A 168 -7.36 -11.79 7.01
N LEU A 169 -6.06 -11.47 6.88
CA LEU A 169 -5.14 -12.26 6.04
C LEU A 169 -5.03 -13.70 6.53
N VAL A 170 -4.86 -13.91 7.84
CA VAL A 170 -4.74 -15.25 8.44
C VAL A 170 -6.03 -16.05 8.21
N ASP A 171 -7.19 -15.44 8.39
CA ASP A 171 -8.48 -16.11 8.19
C ASP A 171 -8.72 -16.44 6.71
N ALA A 172 -8.34 -15.56 5.80
CA ALA A 172 -8.37 -15.83 4.37
C ALA A 172 -7.42 -16.97 3.99
N ALA A 173 -6.21 -17.02 4.56
CA ALA A 173 -5.25 -18.10 4.31
C ALA A 173 -5.75 -19.46 4.81
N LYS A 174 -6.41 -19.52 5.97
CA LYS A 174 -7.05 -20.75 6.46
C LYS A 174 -8.15 -21.23 5.51
N SER A 175 -8.94 -20.30 4.97
CA SER A 175 -10.02 -20.62 4.04
C SER A 175 -9.54 -21.10 2.67
N ALA A 176 -8.36 -20.67 2.24
CA ALA A 176 -7.74 -21.07 0.99
C ALA A 176 -7.01 -22.43 1.09
N ALA A 177 -6.73 -22.92 2.29
CA ALA A 177 -6.04 -24.20 2.53
C ALA A 177 -6.99 -25.42 2.57
N VAL A 178 -8.29 -25.22 2.37
CA VAL A 178 -9.33 -26.26 2.34
C VAL A 178 -9.78 -26.46 0.89
#